data_045ffda3b9bd893824a964d8960537cc
#
_entry.id   045ffda3b9bd893824a964d8960537cc
#
_cell.length_a   1.000
_cell.length_b   1.000
_cell.length_c   1.000
_cell.angle_alpha   90.00
_cell.angle_beta   90.00
_cell.angle_gamma   90.00
#
_symmetry.space_group_name_H-M   'P 1'
#
loop_
_entity.id
_entity.type
_entity.pdbx_description
1 polymer ?
#
loop_
_entity_poly.entity_id
_entity_poly.type
_entity_poly.pdbx_seq_one_letter_code
_entity_poly.pdbx_strand_id
1 'polypeptide(L)'
;MQMGKKFTRERPLFRDRPSYKSIGYARQCTSKQISIGAQVEELKKAGCVVVFQETISSVDKARPQYEAALRTLGEGDEIVFTKLDRGFRNQRQCINTLHDLQEKGIHVRTTDGMINTRALGKFAPIVIGLLSGLGEVERQMVIERTQESINHRRETGGNLGGRPKTNDEKEGLVLRLRNEGCSYRSIRKQTGLALSTIRRIIVEQDVVIEV
;
A
#
# COMPACT_ATOMS: atom_id res chain seq x y z
N MET A 1 -66.74 7.97 -41.02
CA MET A 1 -66.29 6.88 -40.10
C MET A 1 -64.81 7.13 -39.81
N GLN A 2 -64.52 7.96 -38.79
CA GLN A 2 -63.15 8.32 -38.41
C GLN A 2 -62.77 7.54 -37.15
N MET A 3 -61.76 6.65 -37.31
CA MET A 3 -61.18 5.92 -36.21
C MET A 3 -60.21 6.80 -35.44
N GLY A 4 -60.54 7.12 -34.19
CA GLY A 4 -59.67 7.86 -33.28
C GLY A 4 -58.47 7.01 -32.85
N LYS A 5 -57.27 7.47 -33.18
CA LYS A 5 -56.02 6.93 -32.62
C LYS A 5 -55.93 7.27 -31.13
N LYS A 6 -56.05 6.31 -30.27
CA LYS A 6 -55.72 6.44 -28.85
C LYS A 6 -54.22 6.61 -28.70
N PHE A 7 -53.82 7.80 -28.31
CA PHE A 7 -52.45 8.13 -27.91
C PHE A 7 -52.24 7.52 -26.49
N THR A 8 -51.61 6.39 -26.39
CA THR A 8 -51.15 5.85 -25.12
C THR A 8 -49.96 6.70 -24.66
N ARG A 9 -50.17 7.56 -23.68
CA ARG A 9 -49.09 8.25 -22.97
C ARG A 9 -48.30 7.17 -22.25
N GLU A 10 -47.14 6.77 -22.81
CA GLU A 10 -46.14 6.02 -22.06
C GLU A 10 -45.70 6.93 -20.90
N ARG A 11 -46.00 6.48 -19.67
CA ARG A 11 -45.43 7.09 -18.47
C ARG A 11 -43.92 6.92 -18.54
N PRO A 12 -43.12 7.98 -18.32
CA PRO A 12 -41.68 7.80 -18.20
C PRO A 12 -41.46 6.80 -17.08
N LEU A 13 -40.80 5.72 -17.40
CA LEU A 13 -40.27 4.75 -16.44
C LEU A 13 -39.51 5.56 -15.39
N PHE A 14 -40.07 5.68 -14.20
CA PHE A 14 -39.34 6.15 -13.02
C PHE A 14 -38.10 5.25 -12.96
N ARG A 15 -36.94 5.83 -13.27
CA ARG A 15 -35.68 5.19 -12.90
C ARG A 15 -35.74 5.08 -11.38
N ASP A 16 -36.01 3.89 -10.89
CA ASP A 16 -35.92 3.57 -9.48
C ASP A 16 -34.54 4.02 -9.02
N ARG A 17 -34.49 5.02 -8.15
CA ARG A 17 -33.23 5.37 -7.49
C ARG A 17 -32.81 4.12 -6.77
N PRO A 18 -31.55 3.66 -6.95
CA PRO A 18 -31.11 2.47 -6.25
C PRO A 18 -31.37 2.67 -4.75
N SER A 19 -31.95 1.68 -4.12
CA SER A 19 -32.28 1.70 -2.67
C SER A 19 -31.02 1.73 -1.78
N TYR A 20 -29.84 1.76 -2.37
CA TYR A 20 -28.53 1.77 -1.69
C TYR A 20 -27.82 3.12 -1.89
N LYS A 21 -26.93 3.46 -0.95
CA LYS A 21 -26.08 4.64 -1.01
C LYS A 21 -24.74 4.30 -1.68
N SER A 22 -24.27 5.16 -2.57
CA SER A 22 -22.91 5.09 -3.11
C SER A 22 -22.06 6.19 -2.45
N ILE A 23 -21.05 5.78 -1.69
CA ILE A 23 -20.11 6.66 -0.98
C ILE A 23 -18.78 6.67 -1.72
N GLY A 24 -18.32 7.85 -2.13
CA GLY A 24 -17.03 8.01 -2.79
C GLY A 24 -15.89 8.21 -1.79
N TYR A 25 -14.71 7.69 -2.12
CA TYR A 25 -13.49 8.01 -1.39
C TYR A 25 -12.38 8.43 -2.34
N ALA A 26 -11.83 9.62 -2.12
CA ALA A 26 -10.74 10.21 -2.89
C ALA A 26 -9.49 10.39 -2.00
N ARG A 27 -8.32 9.99 -2.51
CA ARG A 27 -7.06 10.12 -1.79
C ARG A 27 -5.96 10.69 -2.67
N GLN A 28 -5.20 11.63 -2.12
CA GLN A 28 -3.95 12.05 -2.72
C GLN A 28 -2.78 11.92 -1.75
N CYS A 29 -1.58 11.75 -2.30
CA CYS A 29 -0.34 11.84 -1.53
C CYS A 29 0.15 13.29 -1.54
N THR A 30 0.67 13.78 -0.41
CA THR A 30 1.24 15.13 -0.27
C THR A 30 2.34 15.46 -1.29
N SER A 31 2.98 14.46 -1.87
CA SER A 31 4.10 14.63 -2.82
C SER A 31 3.72 14.57 -4.31
N LYS A 32 2.46 14.32 -4.68
CA LYS A 32 2.06 14.14 -6.10
C LYS A 32 0.87 15.00 -6.49
N GLN A 33 1.02 15.70 -7.60
CA GLN A 33 0.16 16.75 -8.17
C GLN A 33 -1.13 16.28 -8.87
N ILE A 34 -1.63 15.06 -8.65
CA ILE A 34 -2.94 14.72 -9.21
C ILE A 34 -3.99 15.34 -8.30
N SER A 35 -4.64 16.37 -8.82
CA SER A 35 -5.67 17.11 -8.10
C SER A 35 -6.73 16.17 -7.52
N ILE A 36 -6.90 16.19 -6.20
CA ILE A 36 -8.00 15.48 -5.52
C ILE A 36 -9.37 15.91 -6.07
N GLY A 37 -9.46 17.14 -6.54
CA GLY A 37 -10.66 17.70 -7.15
C GLY A 37 -11.15 16.90 -8.36
N ALA A 38 -10.25 16.46 -9.24
CA ALA A 38 -10.62 15.64 -10.40
C ALA A 38 -11.23 14.30 -9.96
N GLN A 39 -10.65 13.65 -8.93
CA GLN A 39 -11.22 12.42 -8.37
C GLN A 39 -12.61 12.64 -7.78
N VAL A 40 -12.81 13.76 -7.08
CA VAL A 40 -14.09 14.11 -6.47
C VAL A 40 -15.17 14.33 -7.54
N GLU A 41 -14.85 15.05 -8.61
CA GLU A 41 -15.78 15.25 -9.73
C GLU A 41 -16.14 13.93 -10.41
N GLU A 42 -15.17 13.07 -10.64
CA GLU A 42 -15.38 11.75 -11.23
C GLU A 42 -16.30 10.88 -10.36
N LEU A 43 -16.07 10.86 -9.04
CA LEU A 43 -16.91 10.13 -8.08
C LEU A 43 -18.34 10.70 -8.01
N LYS A 44 -18.50 12.03 -8.06
CA LYS A 44 -19.82 12.65 -8.15
C LYS A 44 -20.56 12.27 -9.43
N LYS A 45 -19.86 12.28 -10.57
CA LYS A 45 -20.43 11.83 -11.87
C LYS A 45 -20.80 10.34 -11.83
N ALA A 46 -20.07 9.53 -11.06
CA ALA A 46 -20.36 8.12 -10.85
C ALA A 46 -21.57 7.85 -9.93
N GLY A 47 -22.21 8.91 -9.40
CA GLY A 47 -23.44 8.83 -8.60
C GLY A 47 -23.21 8.77 -7.10
N CYS A 48 -22.01 9.06 -6.59
CA CYS A 48 -21.76 9.12 -5.16
C CYS A 48 -22.50 10.26 -4.49
N VAL A 49 -23.27 9.96 -3.43
CA VAL A 49 -24.03 10.95 -2.65
C VAL A 49 -23.16 11.79 -1.73
N VAL A 50 -22.06 11.20 -1.25
CA VAL A 50 -21.03 11.84 -0.42
C VAL A 50 -19.67 11.38 -0.90
N VAL A 51 -18.68 12.27 -0.88
CA VAL A 51 -17.28 11.93 -1.20
C VAL A 51 -16.38 12.34 -0.04
N PHE A 52 -15.76 11.37 0.60
CA PHE A 52 -14.75 11.58 1.61
C PHE A 52 -13.39 11.82 0.94
N GLN A 53 -12.67 12.82 1.42
CA GLN A 53 -11.40 13.25 0.83
C GLN A 53 -10.29 13.18 1.85
N GLU A 54 -9.13 12.68 1.46
CA GLU A 54 -8.00 12.52 2.35
C GLU A 54 -6.68 12.89 1.65
N THR A 55 -5.91 13.76 2.28
CA THR A 55 -4.55 14.07 1.86
C THR A 55 -3.60 13.53 2.93
N ILE A 56 -2.87 12.46 2.60
CA ILE A 56 -2.00 11.76 3.54
C ILE A 56 -0.62 11.49 2.93
N SER A 57 0.40 11.47 3.79
CA SER A 57 1.73 10.99 3.41
C SER A 57 1.71 9.47 3.20
N SER A 58 2.63 8.97 2.37
CA SER A 58 2.83 7.52 2.19
C SER A 58 3.23 6.80 3.48
N VAL A 59 3.75 7.53 4.46
CA VAL A 59 4.22 7.02 5.76
C VAL A 59 3.10 6.93 6.78
N ASP A 60 2.07 7.78 6.67
CA ASP A 60 0.98 7.84 7.66
C ASP A 60 0.13 6.56 7.63
N LYS A 61 0.02 5.91 8.76
CA LYS A 61 -0.79 4.69 8.91
C LYS A 61 -2.28 4.99 9.08
N ALA A 62 -2.64 6.08 9.75
CA ALA A 62 -4.02 6.47 10.01
C ALA A 62 -4.73 7.00 8.75
N ARG A 63 -6.00 6.63 8.59
CA ARG A 63 -6.86 7.05 7.47
C ARG A 63 -8.25 7.45 8.00
N PRO A 64 -8.36 8.56 8.74
CA PRO A 64 -9.58 8.93 9.44
C PRO A 64 -10.77 9.14 8.49
N GLN A 65 -10.56 9.68 7.30
CA GLN A 65 -11.64 9.88 6.32
C GLN A 65 -12.09 8.56 5.68
N TYR A 66 -11.18 7.64 5.46
CA TYR A 66 -11.52 6.29 5.00
C TYR A 66 -12.37 5.54 6.03
N GLU A 67 -11.95 5.58 7.28
CA GLU A 67 -12.71 4.96 8.37
C GLU A 67 -14.08 5.63 8.56
N ALA A 68 -14.16 6.97 8.44
CA ALA A 68 -15.42 7.69 8.47
C ALA A 68 -16.34 7.27 7.32
N ALA A 69 -15.80 7.10 6.10
CA ALA A 69 -16.57 6.59 4.96
C ALA A 69 -17.15 5.20 5.26
N LEU A 70 -16.32 4.30 5.78
CA LEU A 70 -16.77 2.93 6.11
C LEU A 70 -17.85 2.89 7.20
N ARG A 71 -17.80 3.80 8.19
CA ARG A 71 -18.83 3.88 9.25
C ARG A 71 -20.19 4.36 8.74
N THR A 72 -20.24 5.05 7.61
CA THR A 72 -21.51 5.53 7.03
C THR A 72 -22.20 4.50 6.14
N LEU A 73 -21.51 3.39 5.83
CA LEU A 73 -22.00 2.33 4.98
C LEU A 73 -22.73 1.26 5.78
N GLY A 74 -23.88 0.84 5.29
CA GLY A 74 -24.66 -0.30 5.77
C GLY A 74 -24.68 -1.43 4.77
N GLU A 75 -25.35 -2.53 5.14
CA GLU A 75 -25.58 -3.66 4.25
C GLU A 75 -26.31 -3.22 2.98
N GLY A 76 -25.84 -3.66 1.84
CA GLY A 76 -26.35 -3.28 0.53
C GLY A 76 -25.80 -1.97 -0.02
N ASP A 77 -25.11 -1.14 0.76
CA ASP A 77 -24.47 0.09 0.29
C ASP A 77 -23.21 -0.19 -0.54
N GLU A 78 -22.63 0.85 -1.12
CA GLU A 78 -21.49 0.74 -2.03
C GLU A 78 -20.42 1.79 -1.69
N ILE A 79 -19.16 1.36 -1.62
CA ILE A 79 -18.01 2.28 -1.64
C ILE A 79 -17.41 2.36 -3.05
N VAL A 80 -17.12 3.57 -3.51
CA VAL A 80 -16.61 3.83 -4.85
C VAL A 80 -15.25 4.51 -4.78
N PHE A 81 -14.29 3.96 -5.52
CA PHE A 81 -12.97 4.53 -5.74
C PHE A 81 -12.79 4.90 -7.21
N THR A 82 -11.91 5.85 -7.53
CA THR A 82 -11.54 6.09 -8.93
C THR A 82 -10.71 4.94 -9.48
N LYS A 83 -9.75 4.43 -8.69
CA LYS A 83 -8.90 3.28 -8.99
C LYS A 83 -8.57 2.53 -7.71
N LEU A 84 -8.17 1.27 -7.80
CA LEU A 84 -7.81 0.45 -6.64
C LEU A 84 -6.64 1.04 -5.83
N ASP A 85 -5.64 1.63 -6.48
CA ASP A 85 -4.49 2.25 -5.82
C ASP A 85 -4.86 3.52 -5.02
N ARG A 86 -6.03 4.10 -5.27
CA ARG A 86 -6.60 5.19 -4.47
C ARG A 86 -7.29 4.70 -3.21
N GLY A 87 -7.92 3.54 -3.28
CA GLY A 87 -8.55 2.88 -2.13
C GLY A 87 -7.55 2.19 -1.22
N PHE A 88 -6.56 1.53 -1.78
CA PHE A 88 -5.67 0.60 -1.08
C PHE A 88 -4.21 0.95 -1.27
N ARG A 89 -3.35 0.58 -0.31
CA ARG A 89 -1.90 0.86 -0.36
C ARG A 89 -1.11 -0.27 -1.02
N ASN A 90 -1.63 -1.48 -0.93
CA ASN A 90 -1.03 -2.67 -1.50
C ASN A 90 -2.11 -3.71 -1.79
N GLN A 91 -1.76 -4.70 -2.59
CA GLN A 91 -2.65 -5.77 -3.02
C GLN A 91 -3.25 -6.55 -1.84
N ARG A 92 -2.44 -6.89 -0.83
CA ARG A 92 -2.90 -7.63 0.35
C ARG A 92 -3.98 -6.88 1.13
N GLN A 93 -3.77 -5.57 1.35
CA GLN A 93 -4.77 -4.73 1.99
C GLN A 93 -6.05 -4.66 1.14
N CYS A 94 -5.92 -4.53 -0.18
CA CYS A 94 -7.05 -4.53 -1.10
C CYS A 94 -7.89 -5.80 -0.92
N ILE A 95 -7.28 -6.96 -0.99
CA ILE A 95 -7.94 -8.26 -0.91
C ILE A 95 -8.63 -8.44 0.45
N ASN A 96 -7.92 -8.19 1.55
CA ASN A 96 -8.49 -8.32 2.88
C ASN A 96 -9.69 -7.38 3.07
N THR A 97 -9.56 -6.13 2.62
CA THR A 97 -10.67 -5.18 2.73
C THR A 97 -11.86 -5.56 1.84
N LEU A 98 -11.63 -6.08 0.64
CA LEU A 98 -12.71 -6.59 -0.22
C LEU A 98 -13.46 -7.73 0.46
N HIS A 99 -12.75 -8.63 1.12
CA HIS A 99 -13.34 -9.73 1.88
C HIS A 99 -14.16 -9.20 3.07
N ASP A 100 -13.59 -8.34 3.90
CA ASP A 100 -14.26 -7.75 5.06
C ASP A 100 -15.53 -6.97 4.68
N LEU A 101 -15.49 -6.22 3.56
CA LEU A 101 -16.63 -5.46 3.08
C LEU A 101 -17.72 -6.39 2.53
N GLN A 102 -17.33 -7.47 1.87
CA GLN A 102 -18.24 -8.46 1.37
C GLN A 102 -18.96 -9.21 2.51
N GLU A 103 -18.25 -9.58 3.58
CA GLU A 103 -18.86 -10.19 4.77
C GLU A 103 -19.89 -9.27 5.43
N LYS A 104 -19.69 -7.94 5.34
CA LYS A 104 -20.62 -6.92 5.81
C LYS A 104 -21.73 -6.59 4.82
N GLY A 105 -21.80 -7.28 3.69
CA GLY A 105 -22.76 -7.01 2.63
C GLY A 105 -22.56 -5.66 1.93
N ILE A 106 -21.35 -5.05 2.04
CA ILE A 106 -21.01 -3.77 1.41
C ILE A 106 -20.33 -4.04 0.07
N HIS A 107 -20.81 -3.38 -0.98
CA HIS A 107 -20.25 -3.51 -2.32
C HIS A 107 -19.09 -2.56 -2.57
N VAL A 108 -18.20 -2.94 -3.48
CA VAL A 108 -17.06 -2.14 -3.91
C VAL A 108 -17.10 -1.97 -5.42
N ARG A 109 -16.92 -0.73 -5.88
CA ARG A 109 -16.85 -0.39 -7.30
C ARG A 109 -15.70 0.60 -7.56
N THR A 110 -15.08 0.46 -8.74
CA THR A 110 -14.13 1.46 -9.26
C THR A 110 -14.70 2.12 -10.51
N THR A 111 -14.39 3.41 -10.73
CA THR A 111 -14.89 4.15 -11.89
C THR A 111 -14.20 3.74 -13.19
N ASP A 112 -12.97 3.20 -13.10
CA ASP A 112 -12.26 2.61 -14.23
C ASP A 112 -12.81 1.22 -14.67
N GLY A 113 -13.83 0.70 -13.96
CA GLY A 113 -14.47 -0.56 -14.27
C GLY A 113 -13.71 -1.82 -13.86
N MET A 114 -12.57 -1.69 -13.18
CA MET A 114 -11.72 -2.81 -12.81
C MET A 114 -12.39 -3.75 -11.80
N ILE A 115 -13.16 -3.19 -10.86
CA ILE A 115 -13.93 -3.96 -9.88
C ILE A 115 -15.35 -3.41 -9.79
N ASN A 116 -16.31 -4.33 -9.76
CA ASN A 116 -17.70 -4.09 -9.40
C ASN A 116 -18.28 -5.34 -8.74
N THR A 117 -18.16 -5.41 -7.40
CA THR A 117 -18.60 -6.59 -6.66
C THR A 117 -20.11 -6.80 -6.71
N ARG A 118 -20.91 -5.74 -6.92
CA ARG A 118 -22.35 -5.84 -7.11
C ARG A 118 -22.69 -6.53 -8.43
N ALA A 119 -22.00 -6.17 -9.52
CA ALA A 119 -22.20 -6.81 -10.83
C ALA A 119 -21.78 -8.27 -10.83
N LEU A 120 -20.77 -8.64 -10.04
CA LEU A 120 -20.34 -10.02 -9.87
C LEU A 120 -21.36 -10.87 -9.08
N GLY A 121 -22.23 -10.25 -8.28
CA GLY A 121 -23.26 -10.95 -7.52
C GLY A 121 -22.69 -12.11 -6.69
N LYS A 122 -23.27 -13.31 -6.85
CA LYS A 122 -22.87 -14.54 -6.14
C LYS A 122 -21.45 -15.01 -6.47
N PHE A 123 -20.83 -14.52 -7.56
CA PHE A 123 -19.46 -14.86 -7.94
C PHE A 123 -18.42 -13.98 -7.27
N ALA A 124 -18.81 -12.87 -6.62
CA ALA A 124 -17.86 -11.97 -5.96
C ALA A 124 -16.94 -12.69 -4.96
N PRO A 125 -17.42 -13.60 -4.07
CA PRO A 125 -16.56 -14.35 -3.15
C PRO A 125 -15.49 -15.18 -3.88
N ILE A 126 -15.88 -15.82 -4.96
CA ILE A 126 -14.98 -16.69 -5.75
C ILE A 126 -13.88 -15.86 -6.40
N VAL A 127 -14.25 -14.72 -7.00
CA VAL A 127 -13.28 -13.82 -7.65
C VAL A 127 -12.31 -13.22 -6.62
N ILE A 128 -12.82 -12.78 -5.47
CA ILE A 128 -11.98 -12.25 -4.39
C ILE A 128 -11.04 -13.33 -3.84
N GLY A 129 -11.53 -14.55 -3.64
CA GLY A 129 -10.73 -15.70 -3.20
C GLY A 129 -9.63 -16.06 -4.20
N LEU A 130 -9.94 -16.04 -5.50
CA LEU A 130 -8.97 -16.29 -6.56
C LEU A 130 -7.86 -15.22 -6.58
N LEU A 131 -8.23 -13.95 -6.50
CA LEU A 131 -7.27 -12.82 -6.42
C LEU A 131 -6.37 -12.94 -5.17
N SER A 132 -6.93 -13.40 -4.06
CA SER A 132 -6.19 -13.68 -2.83
C SER A 132 -5.13 -14.76 -3.05
N GLY A 133 -5.53 -15.87 -3.65
CA GLY A 133 -4.65 -17.00 -3.96
C GLY A 133 -3.50 -16.62 -4.89
N LEU A 134 -3.80 -15.86 -5.95
CA LEU A 134 -2.78 -15.38 -6.89
C LEU A 134 -1.76 -14.47 -6.21
N GLY A 135 -2.20 -13.55 -5.34
CA GLY A 135 -1.31 -12.66 -4.59
C GLY A 135 -0.37 -13.41 -3.64
N GLU A 136 -0.82 -14.52 -3.06
CA GLU A 136 0.06 -15.35 -2.22
C GLU A 136 1.07 -16.14 -3.05
N VAL A 137 0.67 -16.66 -4.20
CA VAL A 137 1.59 -17.34 -5.15
C VAL A 137 2.67 -16.36 -5.64
N GLU A 138 2.31 -15.15 -6.06
CA GLU A 138 3.29 -14.13 -6.46
C GLU A 138 4.29 -13.82 -5.34
N ARG A 139 3.80 -13.70 -4.11
CA ARG A 139 4.66 -13.47 -2.94
C ARG A 139 5.64 -14.62 -2.72
N GLN A 140 5.18 -15.86 -2.80
CA GLN A 140 6.05 -17.04 -2.65
C GLN A 140 7.14 -17.06 -3.74
N MET A 141 6.77 -16.80 -4.99
CA MET A 141 7.75 -16.73 -6.10
C MET A 141 8.81 -15.64 -5.87
N VAL A 142 8.45 -14.48 -5.29
CA VAL A 142 9.42 -13.42 -4.97
C VAL A 142 10.36 -13.86 -3.84
N ILE A 143 9.84 -14.55 -2.82
CA ILE A 143 10.65 -15.08 -1.71
C ILE A 143 11.64 -16.12 -2.24
N GLU A 144 11.19 -17.07 -3.06
CA GLU A 144 12.02 -18.11 -3.67
C GLU A 144 13.17 -17.50 -4.49
N ARG A 145 12.87 -16.59 -5.43
CA ARG A 145 13.89 -15.89 -6.23
C ARG A 145 14.89 -15.12 -5.36
N THR A 146 14.41 -14.51 -4.29
CA THR A 146 15.28 -13.78 -3.36
C THR A 146 16.22 -14.75 -2.63
N GLN A 147 15.68 -15.88 -2.18
CA GLN A 147 16.46 -16.91 -1.50
C GLN A 147 17.50 -17.56 -2.43
N GLU A 148 17.12 -17.87 -3.66
CA GLU A 148 18.03 -18.36 -4.70
C GLU A 148 19.18 -17.36 -4.95
N SER A 149 18.84 -16.08 -5.10
CA SER A 149 19.83 -15.01 -5.29
C SER A 149 20.79 -14.86 -4.10
N ILE A 150 20.29 -14.99 -2.87
CA ILE A 150 21.10 -14.96 -1.65
C ILE A 150 22.03 -16.18 -1.60
N ASN A 151 21.52 -17.38 -1.89
CA ASN A 151 22.30 -18.60 -1.90
C ASN A 151 23.41 -18.54 -2.95
N HIS A 152 23.09 -18.14 -4.17
CA HIS A 152 24.08 -17.95 -5.22
C HIS A 152 25.19 -16.96 -4.82
N ARG A 153 24.84 -15.83 -4.18
CA ARG A 153 25.85 -14.87 -3.70
C ARG A 153 26.69 -15.43 -2.56
N ARG A 154 26.15 -16.29 -1.71
CA ARG A 154 26.93 -16.98 -0.65
C ARG A 154 27.96 -17.92 -1.27
N GLU A 155 27.58 -18.68 -2.29
CA GLU A 155 28.46 -19.63 -2.99
C GLU A 155 29.55 -18.92 -3.80
N THR A 156 29.22 -17.79 -4.43
CA THR A 156 30.14 -17.03 -5.30
C THR A 156 30.93 -15.93 -4.56
N GLY A 157 30.76 -15.80 -3.23
CA GLY A 157 31.42 -14.76 -2.44
C GLY A 157 30.89 -13.35 -2.73
N GLY A 158 29.68 -13.20 -3.31
CA GLY A 158 29.08 -11.94 -3.65
C GLY A 158 28.55 -11.17 -2.43
N ASN A 159 28.29 -9.89 -2.60
CA ASN A 159 27.73 -9.04 -1.55
C ASN A 159 26.28 -9.45 -1.23
N LEU A 160 26.03 -9.86 0.00
CA LEU A 160 24.70 -10.25 0.49
C LEU A 160 23.80 -9.05 0.84
N GLY A 161 24.30 -7.85 0.66
CA GLY A 161 23.62 -6.62 1.07
C GLY A 161 23.90 -6.28 2.54
N GLY A 162 23.13 -5.37 3.07
CA GLY A 162 23.33 -4.82 4.41
C GLY A 162 24.02 -3.45 4.40
N ARG A 163 24.27 -2.92 5.59
CA ARG A 163 24.97 -1.64 5.72
C ARG A 163 26.40 -1.79 5.22
N PRO A 164 26.91 -0.88 4.35
CA PRO A 164 28.31 -0.91 3.91
C PRO A 164 29.24 -0.95 5.12
N LYS A 165 30.32 -1.74 5.00
CA LYS A 165 31.39 -1.73 6.00
C LYS A 165 32.00 -0.35 6.10
N THR A 166 32.58 -0.05 7.25
CA THR A 166 33.35 1.19 7.41
C THR A 166 34.51 1.19 6.42
N ASN A 167 34.85 2.34 5.87
CA ASN A 167 36.00 2.45 4.94
C ASN A 167 37.29 2.01 5.66
N ASP A 168 38.10 1.22 4.98
CA ASP A 168 39.37 0.67 5.50
C ASP A 168 40.30 1.77 6.01
N GLU A 169 40.33 2.96 5.36
CA GLU A 169 41.09 4.11 5.84
C GLU A 169 40.63 4.58 7.22
N LYS A 170 39.30 4.61 7.46
CA LYS A 170 38.75 4.99 8.77
C LYS A 170 39.00 3.92 9.84
N GLU A 171 38.95 2.67 9.46
CA GLU A 171 39.31 1.55 10.35
C GLU A 171 40.79 1.63 10.75
N GLY A 172 41.69 1.82 9.78
CA GLY A 172 43.13 2.01 10.04
C GLY A 172 43.41 3.23 10.92
N LEU A 173 42.69 4.34 10.73
CA LEU A 173 42.81 5.52 11.59
C LEU A 173 42.37 5.24 13.04
N VAL A 174 41.26 4.50 13.24
CA VAL A 174 40.80 4.11 14.57
C VAL A 174 41.85 3.28 15.30
N LEU A 175 42.42 2.29 14.61
CA LEU A 175 43.47 1.42 15.19
C LEU A 175 44.72 2.16 15.53
N ARG A 176 45.19 3.07 14.66
CA ARG A 176 46.36 3.94 14.90
C ARG A 176 46.16 4.81 16.14
N LEU A 177 45.03 5.52 16.22
CA LEU A 177 44.70 6.37 17.35
C LEU A 177 44.56 5.58 18.66
N ARG A 178 44.10 4.34 18.56
CA ARG A 178 44.00 3.45 19.75
C ARG A 178 45.40 3.05 20.23
N ASN A 179 46.29 2.69 19.34
CA ASN A 179 47.70 2.35 19.67
C ASN A 179 48.48 3.54 20.25
N GLU A 180 48.14 4.78 19.83
CA GLU A 180 48.64 6.03 20.40
C GLU A 180 48.06 6.37 21.80
N GLY A 181 47.22 5.48 22.37
CA GLY A 181 46.63 5.64 23.70
C GLY A 181 45.39 6.56 23.75
N CYS A 182 44.84 6.96 22.62
CA CYS A 182 43.67 7.84 22.59
C CYS A 182 42.42 7.20 23.20
N SER A 183 41.65 7.99 23.94
CA SER A 183 40.38 7.54 24.51
C SER A 183 39.32 7.35 23.42
N TYR A 184 38.35 6.49 23.65
CA TYR A 184 37.22 6.27 22.72
C TYR A 184 36.47 7.56 22.35
N ARG A 185 36.37 8.50 23.28
CA ARG A 185 35.75 9.81 23.03
C ARG A 185 36.59 10.68 22.09
N SER A 186 37.91 10.63 22.24
CA SER A 186 38.85 11.34 21.36
C SER A 186 38.81 10.77 19.95
N ILE A 187 38.85 9.44 19.82
CA ILE A 187 38.74 8.72 18.54
C ILE A 187 37.45 9.08 17.84
N ARG A 188 36.30 9.09 18.56
CA ARG A 188 35.01 9.52 18.01
C ARG A 188 35.07 10.94 17.45
N LYS A 189 35.68 11.87 18.17
CA LYS A 189 35.78 13.30 17.75
C LYS A 189 36.59 13.43 16.46
N GLN A 190 37.62 12.64 16.28
CA GLN A 190 38.51 12.70 15.12
C GLN A 190 37.99 11.94 13.91
N THR A 191 37.34 10.79 14.11
CA THR A 191 36.89 9.91 13.02
C THR A 191 35.42 10.15 12.61
N GLY A 192 34.61 10.78 13.47
CA GLY A 192 33.17 10.94 13.30
C GLY A 192 32.35 9.66 13.43
N LEU A 193 32.98 8.54 13.80
CA LEU A 193 32.32 7.24 13.94
C LEU A 193 31.57 7.11 15.26
N ALA A 194 30.51 6.32 15.28
CA ALA A 194 29.80 5.98 16.52
C ALA A 194 30.67 5.16 17.47
N LEU A 195 30.52 5.35 18.78
CA LEU A 195 31.30 4.59 19.78
C LEU A 195 31.14 3.07 19.66
N SER A 196 29.97 2.59 19.28
CA SER A 196 29.72 1.17 19.02
C SER A 196 30.55 0.64 17.85
N THR A 197 30.69 1.42 16.77
CA THR A 197 31.51 1.09 15.62
C THR A 197 33.00 1.05 15.99
N ILE A 198 33.49 2.05 16.74
CA ILE A 198 34.88 2.10 17.22
C ILE A 198 35.20 0.89 18.10
N ARG A 199 34.30 0.53 19.04
CA ARG A 199 34.47 -0.67 19.88
C ARG A 199 34.55 -1.95 19.05
N ARG A 200 33.64 -2.08 18.06
CA ARG A 200 33.63 -3.26 17.19
C ARG A 200 34.96 -3.42 16.45
N ILE A 201 35.47 -2.35 15.82
CA ILE A 201 36.72 -2.34 15.06
C ILE A 201 37.91 -2.78 15.94
N ILE A 202 37.98 -2.29 17.17
CA ILE A 202 39.08 -2.60 18.10
C ILE A 202 39.00 -4.08 18.55
N VAL A 203 37.80 -4.55 18.92
CA VAL A 203 37.61 -5.94 19.37
C VAL A 203 37.88 -6.94 18.23
N GLU A 204 37.43 -6.64 17.00
CA GLU A 204 37.69 -7.50 15.82
C GLU A 204 39.20 -7.65 15.56
N GLN A 205 40.01 -6.61 15.81
CA GLN A 205 41.45 -6.66 15.66
C GLN A 205 42.15 -7.45 16.79
N ASP A 206 41.69 -7.26 18.03
CA ASP A 206 42.25 -7.97 19.20
C ASP A 206 42.09 -9.50 19.07
N VAL A 207 40.96 -9.96 18.51
CA VAL A 207 40.70 -11.37 18.23
C VAL A 207 41.63 -11.96 17.14
N VAL A 208 42.07 -11.16 16.18
CA VAL A 208 42.96 -11.60 15.08
C VAL A 208 44.42 -11.76 15.55
N ILE A 209 44.81 -11.13 16.65
CA ILE A 209 46.19 -11.18 17.20
C ILE A 209 46.39 -12.38 18.13
N GLU A 210 45.29 -12.97 18.67
CA GLU A 210 45.34 -14.12 19.58
C GLU A 210 45.32 -15.52 18.87
N VAL A 211 45.32 -15.57 17.53
CA VAL A 211 45.37 -16.78 16.69
C VAL A 211 46.68 -16.85 15.94
#